data_4f8aa2a9fcdde9147720969edd745989
#
_entry.id   4f8aa2a9fcdde9147720969edd745989
#
_cell.length_a   1.000
_cell.length_b   1.000
_cell.length_c   1.000
_cell.angle_alpha   90.00
_cell.angle_beta   90.00
_cell.angle_gamma   90.00
#
_symmetry.space_group_name_H-M   'P 1'
#
loop_
_entity.id
_entity.type
_entity.pdbx_description
1 polymer ?
#
loop_
_entity_poly.entity_id
_entity_poly.type
_entity_poly.pdbx_seq_one_letter_code
_entity_poly.pdbx_strand_id
1 'polypeptide(L)'
;MRATNLELDTPRGYLLTMNGYSDGKADLAKRLSRVEGQVRGIARMVDEDKYCIDILTQVSAATRALETVALSLLGDHLSHCVAEARAEGGEVAAEKVREANEAIARLVRS
;
A
#
# COMPACT_ATOMS: atom_id res chain seq x y z
N MET A 1 16.30 3.55 2.02
CA MET A 1 16.41 3.46 1.83
C MET A 1 16.53 3.78 1.61
N ARG A 2 16.56 3.86 1.42
CA ARG A 2 16.44 4.06 0.83
C ARG A 2 15.80 3.83 0.51
N ALA A 3 15.22 3.62 0.24
CA ALA A 3 14.73 3.31 -0.24
C ALA A 3 14.71 3.08 -0.92
N THR A 4 14.76 2.98 -1.04
CA THR A 4 14.95 2.73 -1.79
C THR A 4 15.41 2.31 -2.54
N ASN A 5 15.32 1.89 -2.37
CA ASN A 5 16.17 1.40 -3.19
C ASN A 5 15.75 0.36 -4.11
N LEU A 6 14.61 -0.13 -4.01
CA LEU A 6 14.05 -1.13 -4.84
C LEU A 6 14.04 -0.79 -6.26
N GLU A 7 13.78 0.42 -6.55
CA GLU A 7 13.65 0.84 -7.91
C GLU A 7 14.97 1.00 -8.62
N LEU A 8 16.05 0.83 -7.92
CA LEU A 8 17.36 0.97 -8.53
C LEU A 8 17.68 -0.12 -9.52
N ASP A 9 17.09 -1.28 -9.34
CA ASP A 9 17.40 -2.44 -10.15
C ASP A 9 16.58 -2.53 -11.42
N THR A 10 15.57 -1.69 -11.56
CA THR A 10 14.65 -1.80 -12.68
C THR A 10 14.44 -0.45 -13.33
N PRO A 11 14.33 -0.40 -14.64
CA PRO A 11 14.04 0.86 -15.31
C PRO A 11 12.78 1.49 -14.75
N ARG A 12 12.87 2.75 -14.42
CA ARG A 12 11.77 3.47 -13.83
C ARG A 12 10.50 3.40 -14.64
N GLY A 13 10.63 3.59 -15.93
CA GLY A 13 9.46 3.55 -16.80
C GLY A 13 8.76 2.23 -16.76
N TYR A 14 9.54 1.17 -16.71
CA TYR A 14 8.96 -0.16 -16.65
C TYR A 14 8.14 -0.36 -15.39
N LEU A 15 8.70 0.04 -14.25
CA LEU A 15 7.99 -0.07 -12.99
C LEU A 15 6.71 0.75 -13.00
N LEU A 16 6.78 1.95 -13.54
CA LEU A 16 5.62 2.81 -13.55
C LEU A 16 4.47 2.26 -14.35
N THR A 17 4.79 1.52 -15.43
CA THR A 17 3.74 0.94 -16.24
C THR A 17 3.23 -0.37 -15.69
N MET A 18 4.04 -1.07 -14.90
CA MET A 18 3.67 -2.41 -14.45
C MET A 18 2.92 -2.46 -13.15
N ASN A 19 3.19 -1.55 -12.22
CA ASN A 19 2.67 -1.70 -10.87
C ASN A 19 1.40 -0.91 -10.55
N GLY A 20 0.95 -0.03 -11.42
CA GLY A 20 -0.35 0.58 -11.28
C GLY A 20 -0.50 1.69 -10.24
N TYR A 21 0.59 2.11 -9.61
CA TYR A 21 0.49 3.16 -8.59
C TYR A 21 1.45 4.33 -8.82
N SER A 22 1.88 4.48 -10.05
CA SER A 22 2.92 5.47 -10.36
C SER A 22 2.53 6.90 -10.02
N ASP A 23 1.27 7.25 -10.19
CA ASP A 23 0.84 8.64 -10.02
C ASP A 23 0.88 9.10 -8.57
N GLY A 24 0.67 8.21 -7.63
CA GLY A 24 0.63 8.57 -6.22
C GLY A 24 1.87 8.17 -5.45
N LYS A 25 2.94 7.83 -6.15
CA LYS A 25 4.10 7.25 -5.50
C LYS A 25 4.71 8.14 -4.42
N ALA A 26 4.87 9.42 -4.72
CA ALA A 26 5.46 10.34 -3.75
C ALA A 26 4.58 10.50 -2.52
N ASP A 27 3.27 10.55 -2.71
CA ASP A 27 2.34 10.66 -1.61
C ASP A 27 2.35 9.41 -0.75
N LEU A 28 2.40 8.24 -1.40
CA LEU A 28 2.47 6.98 -0.67
C LEU A 28 3.74 6.88 0.16
N ALA A 29 4.86 7.32 -0.40
CA ALA A 29 6.14 7.30 0.32
C ALA A 29 6.07 8.18 1.56
N LYS A 30 5.44 9.33 1.44
CA LYS A 30 5.26 10.24 2.56
C LYS A 30 4.40 9.62 3.65
N ARG A 31 3.31 8.99 3.25
CA ARG A 31 2.41 8.34 4.20
C ARG A 31 3.11 7.19 4.92
N LEU A 32 3.87 6.39 4.17
CA LEU A 32 4.60 5.28 4.77
C LEU A 32 5.69 5.75 5.71
N SER A 33 6.35 6.84 5.38
CA SER A 33 7.36 7.41 6.26
C SER A 33 6.73 7.83 7.58
N ARG A 34 5.52 8.38 7.51
CA ARG A 34 4.80 8.79 8.71
C ARG A 34 4.42 7.58 9.57
N VAL A 35 3.97 6.50 8.91
CA VAL A 35 3.64 5.27 9.62
C VAL A 35 4.88 4.68 10.30
N GLU A 36 6.00 4.74 9.61
CA GLU A 36 7.25 4.28 10.19
C GLU A 36 7.55 5.00 11.50
N GLY A 37 7.37 6.31 11.50
CA GLY A 37 7.55 7.10 12.73
C GLY A 37 6.56 6.70 13.81
N GLN A 38 5.31 6.43 13.43
CA GLN A 38 4.30 5.98 14.38
C GLN A 38 4.70 4.65 15.02
N VAL A 39 5.20 3.72 14.22
CA VAL A 39 5.61 2.42 14.75
C VAL A 39 6.77 2.58 15.71
N ARG A 40 7.75 3.43 15.38
CA ARG A 40 8.85 3.70 16.28
C ARG A 40 8.36 4.29 17.59
N GLY A 41 7.37 5.18 17.53
CA GLY A 41 6.78 5.76 18.71
C GLY A 41 6.09 4.73 19.59
N ILE A 42 5.39 3.79 18.94
CA ILE A 42 4.73 2.71 19.68
C ILE A 42 5.76 1.84 20.38
N ALA A 43 6.86 1.52 19.69
CA ALA A 43 7.91 0.72 20.29
C ALA A 43 8.48 1.41 21.53
N ARG A 44 8.64 2.74 21.45
CA ARG A 44 9.13 3.50 22.59
C ARG A 44 8.14 3.46 23.75
N MET A 45 6.85 3.56 23.43
CA MET A 45 5.82 3.49 24.48
C MET A 45 5.86 2.16 25.21
N VAL A 46 6.06 1.08 24.47
CA VAL A 46 6.18 -0.24 25.10
C VAL A 46 7.41 -0.30 25.98
N ASP A 47 8.52 0.21 25.48
CA ASP A 47 9.78 0.21 26.23
C ASP A 47 9.67 1.02 27.52
N GLU A 48 8.88 2.08 27.49
CA GLU A 48 8.72 2.98 28.64
C GLU A 48 7.54 2.59 29.54
N ASP A 49 6.95 1.45 29.27
CA ASP A 49 5.83 0.93 30.09
C ASP A 49 4.66 1.90 30.16
N LYS A 50 4.35 2.52 29.03
CA LYS A 50 3.19 3.41 28.98
C LYS A 50 1.90 2.63 29.17
N TYR A 51 0.85 3.34 29.53
CA TYR A 51 -0.45 2.74 29.77
C TYR A 51 -0.93 1.98 28.52
N CYS A 52 -1.34 0.73 28.74
CA CYS A 52 -1.69 -0.18 27.65
C CYS A 52 -2.75 0.39 26.71
N ILE A 53 -3.77 1.03 27.25
CA ILE A 53 -4.84 1.58 26.41
C ILE A 53 -4.32 2.67 25.49
N ASP A 54 -3.37 3.48 25.98
CA ASP A 54 -2.78 4.51 25.13
C ASP A 54 -1.98 3.89 24.00
N ILE A 55 -1.27 2.81 24.29
CA ILE A 55 -0.52 2.10 23.26
C ILE A 55 -1.47 1.55 22.21
N LEU A 56 -2.56 0.93 22.66
CA LEU A 56 -3.55 0.36 21.73
C LEU A 56 -4.17 1.44 20.85
N THR A 57 -4.38 2.63 21.39
CA THR A 57 -4.90 3.74 20.62
C THR A 57 -3.93 4.11 19.49
N GLN A 58 -2.64 4.12 19.80
CA GLN A 58 -1.64 4.42 18.79
C GLN A 58 -1.54 3.30 17.74
N VAL A 59 -1.66 2.05 18.17
CA VAL A 59 -1.67 0.93 17.24
C VAL A 59 -2.85 1.06 16.28
N SER A 60 -4.02 1.42 16.80
CA SER A 60 -5.20 1.60 15.99
C SER A 60 -5.00 2.69 14.95
N ALA A 61 -4.36 3.79 15.34
CA ALA A 61 -4.09 4.88 14.41
C ALA A 61 -3.13 4.44 13.31
N ALA A 62 -2.07 3.71 13.65
CA ALA A 62 -1.11 3.22 12.65
C ALA A 62 -1.78 2.23 11.70
N THR A 63 -2.63 1.36 12.23
CA THR A 63 -3.36 0.40 11.42
C THR A 63 -4.23 1.12 10.41
N ARG A 64 -4.94 2.14 10.84
CA ARG A 64 -5.82 2.90 9.97
C ARG A 64 -5.03 3.60 8.87
N ALA A 65 -3.86 4.13 9.23
CA ALA A 65 -3.00 4.78 8.25
C ALA A 65 -2.53 3.79 7.19
N LEU A 66 -2.19 2.56 7.61
CA LEU A 66 -1.78 1.52 6.67
C LEU A 66 -2.94 1.09 5.79
N GLU A 67 -4.13 1.02 6.34
CA GLU A 67 -5.31 0.70 5.54
C GLU A 67 -5.54 1.74 4.46
N THR A 68 -5.33 3.01 4.79
CA THR A 68 -5.47 4.07 3.79
C THR A 68 -4.46 3.88 2.66
N VAL A 69 -3.22 3.50 2.99
CA VAL A 69 -2.22 3.22 1.96
C VAL A 69 -2.67 2.03 1.10
N ALA A 70 -3.15 0.97 1.75
CA ALA A 70 -3.59 -0.22 1.03
C ALA A 70 -4.74 0.09 0.08
N LEU A 71 -5.71 0.88 0.54
CA LEU A 71 -6.85 1.24 -0.30
C LEU A 71 -6.43 2.12 -1.46
N SER A 72 -5.48 3.02 -1.22
CA SER A 72 -4.97 3.87 -2.28
C SER A 72 -4.26 3.05 -3.35
N LEU A 73 -3.43 2.10 -2.93
CA LEU A 73 -2.76 1.21 -3.86
C LEU A 73 -3.76 0.38 -4.66
N LEU A 74 -4.74 -0.16 -3.97
CA LEU A 74 -5.74 -0.98 -4.63
C LEU A 74 -6.54 -0.16 -5.64
N GLY A 75 -6.92 1.06 -5.27
CA GLY A 75 -7.66 1.91 -6.17
C GLY A 75 -6.89 2.23 -7.43
N ASP A 76 -5.61 2.56 -7.27
CA ASP A 76 -4.75 2.85 -8.42
C ASP A 76 -4.57 1.61 -9.29
N HIS A 77 -4.39 0.47 -8.65
CA HIS A 77 -4.24 -0.79 -9.37
C HIS A 77 -5.50 -1.12 -10.18
N LEU A 78 -6.67 -0.94 -9.58
CA LEU A 78 -7.92 -1.21 -10.28
C LEU A 78 -8.11 -0.29 -11.48
N SER A 79 -7.78 0.98 -11.32
CA SER A 79 -7.87 1.91 -12.44
C SER A 79 -6.97 1.48 -13.58
N HIS A 80 -5.77 1.06 -13.24
CA HIS A 80 -4.81 0.59 -14.22
C HIS A 80 -5.29 -0.70 -14.89
N CYS A 81 -5.84 -1.62 -14.11
CA CYS A 81 -6.37 -2.87 -14.64
C CYS A 81 -7.53 -2.65 -15.59
N VAL A 82 -8.42 -1.71 -15.25
CA VAL A 82 -9.55 -1.41 -16.12
C VAL A 82 -9.06 -0.88 -17.45
N ALA A 83 -8.05 0.00 -17.43
CA ALA A 83 -7.50 0.54 -18.65
C ALA A 83 -6.88 -0.56 -19.50
N GLU A 84 -6.13 -1.47 -18.88
CA GLU A 84 -5.52 -2.58 -19.59
C GLU A 84 -6.56 -3.54 -20.15
N ALA A 85 -7.57 -3.83 -19.35
CA ALA A 85 -8.63 -4.74 -19.75
C ALA A 85 -9.37 -4.20 -20.96
N ARG A 86 -9.59 -2.89 -20.98
CA ARG A 86 -10.26 -2.27 -22.11
C ARG A 86 -9.45 -2.40 -23.39
N ALA A 87 -8.13 -2.31 -23.27
CA ALA A 87 -7.26 -2.44 -24.43
C ALA A 87 -7.13 -3.87 -24.91
N GLU A 88 -7.06 -4.82 -23.97
CA GLU A 88 -6.83 -6.22 -24.28
C GLU A 88 -8.10 -7.04 -24.43
N GLY A 89 -9.05 -6.82 -23.54
CA GLY A 89 -10.33 -7.55 -23.56
C GLY A 89 -10.19 -9.01 -23.20
N GLY A 90 -11.31 -9.71 -23.29
CA GLY A 90 -11.33 -11.16 -23.19
C GLY A 90 -10.76 -11.74 -21.89
N GLU A 91 -9.88 -12.70 -22.05
CA GLU A 91 -9.33 -13.42 -20.91
C GLU A 91 -8.44 -12.56 -20.03
N VAL A 92 -7.78 -11.59 -20.62
CA VAL A 92 -6.94 -10.70 -19.84
C VAL A 92 -7.80 -9.92 -18.85
N ALA A 93 -8.96 -9.46 -19.33
CA ALA A 93 -9.88 -8.72 -18.46
C ALA A 93 -10.36 -9.60 -17.31
N ALA A 94 -10.69 -10.85 -17.60
CA ALA A 94 -11.17 -11.77 -16.57
C ALA A 94 -10.09 -12.05 -15.53
N GLU A 95 -8.85 -12.20 -15.99
CA GLU A 95 -7.74 -12.46 -15.09
C GLU A 95 -7.47 -11.27 -14.17
N LYS A 96 -7.54 -10.06 -14.71
CA LYS A 96 -7.31 -8.86 -13.92
C LYS A 96 -8.38 -8.68 -12.86
N VAL A 97 -9.62 -8.98 -13.20
CA VAL A 97 -10.70 -8.90 -12.24
C VAL A 97 -10.50 -9.91 -11.11
N ARG A 98 -10.07 -11.11 -11.46
CA ARG A 98 -9.82 -12.14 -10.45
C ARG A 98 -8.72 -11.70 -9.49
N GLU A 99 -7.64 -11.14 -10.03
CA GLU A 99 -6.55 -10.64 -9.20
C GLU A 99 -7.03 -9.58 -8.22
N ALA A 100 -7.85 -8.66 -8.71
CA ALA A 100 -8.37 -7.58 -7.89
C ALA A 100 -9.25 -8.13 -6.77
N ASN A 101 -10.10 -9.08 -7.09
CA ASN A 101 -10.98 -9.70 -6.11
C ASN A 101 -10.20 -10.41 -5.02
N GLU A 102 -9.13 -11.09 -5.39
CA GLU A 102 -8.29 -11.77 -4.42
C GLU A 102 -7.57 -10.78 -3.52
N ALA A 103 -7.12 -9.67 -4.08
CA ALA A 103 -6.46 -8.64 -3.30
C ALA A 103 -7.43 -8.02 -2.29
N ILE A 104 -8.66 -7.75 -2.72
CA ILE A 104 -9.69 -7.22 -1.83
C ILE A 104 -9.97 -8.20 -0.70
N ALA A 105 -10.09 -9.47 -1.03
CA ALA A 105 -10.36 -10.50 -0.03
C ALA A 105 -9.26 -10.54 1.03
N ARG A 106 -8.02 -10.43 0.61
CA ARG A 106 -6.90 -10.42 1.54
C ARG A 106 -6.94 -9.20 2.45
N LEU A 107 -7.25 -8.05 1.89
CA LEU A 107 -7.32 -6.81 2.66
C LEU A 107 -8.42 -6.89 3.71
N VAL A 108 -9.57 -7.41 3.33
CA VAL A 108 -10.70 -7.51 4.25
C VAL A 108 -10.41 -8.49 5.38
N ARG A 109 -9.71 -9.58 5.08
CA ARG A 109 -9.40 -10.58 6.09
C ARG A 109 -8.32 -10.15 7.07
N SER A 110 -7.47 -9.24 6.66
CA SER A 110 -6.42 -8.80 7.57
C SER A 110 -6.96 -7.80 8.58
#